data_5f4c3562b567e5369232ab3b221811f9
#
_entry.id   5f4c3562b567e5369232ab3b221811f9
#
_cell.length_a   1.000
_cell.length_b   1.000
_cell.length_c   1.000
_cell.angle_alpha   90.00
_cell.angle_beta   90.00
_cell.angle_gamma   90.00
#
_symmetry.space_group_name_H-M   'P 1'
#
loop_
_entity.id
_entity.type
_entity.pdbx_description
1 polymer ?
#
loop_
_entity_poly.entity_id
_entity_poly.type
_entity_poly.pdbx_seq_one_letter_code
_entity_poly.pdbx_strand_id
1 'polypeptide(L)'
;ENVDRHTNNYGVLRDVVSGKILSLAPNYDNNLALVSRGYPNRADRAGLLQVLLTEFEQETGAFADYTSRHRLPVITPELLQACIEKTGVPVQTKFVTDFVMYRYRQSPVYAQIQKQKNRRKEMDAR
;
A
#
# COMPACT_ATOMS: atom_id res chain seq x y z
N GLU A 1 3.32 -4.63 -2.27
CA GLU A 1 4.03 -3.63 -3.09
C GLU A 1 4.04 -4.08 -4.55
N ASN A 2 3.76 -3.18 -5.49
CA ASN A 2 3.90 -3.42 -6.91
C ASN A 2 5.23 -2.81 -7.37
N VAL A 3 6.23 -3.67 -7.61
CA VAL A 3 7.58 -3.24 -8.00
C VAL A 3 7.70 -2.77 -9.46
N ASP A 4 6.63 -2.92 -10.23
CA ASP A 4 6.55 -2.51 -11.63
C ASP A 4 5.70 -1.23 -11.81
N ARG A 5 5.59 -0.43 -10.77
CA ARG A 5 4.84 0.83 -10.84
C ARG A 5 5.66 1.90 -11.54
N HIS A 6 5.34 2.15 -12.82
CA HIS A 6 5.95 3.18 -13.64
C HIS A 6 4.87 4.09 -14.25
N THR A 7 5.26 5.12 -14.98
CA THR A 7 4.34 6.16 -15.50
C THR A 7 3.20 5.61 -16.37
N ASN A 8 3.40 4.49 -17.07
CA ASN A 8 2.35 3.85 -17.86
C ASN A 8 1.30 3.10 -17.02
N ASN A 9 1.55 2.92 -15.71
CA ASN A 9 0.65 2.25 -14.76
C ASN A 9 -0.12 3.26 -13.91
N TYR A 10 -0.11 4.53 -14.28
CA TYR A 10 -0.91 5.60 -13.71
C TYR A 10 -1.79 6.22 -14.79
N GLY A 11 -2.92 6.72 -14.39
CA GLY A 11 -3.81 7.41 -15.27
C GLY A 11 -4.68 8.43 -14.55
N VAL A 12 -5.30 9.29 -15.32
CA VAL A 12 -6.32 10.22 -14.83
C VAL A 12 -7.60 10.03 -15.63
N LEU A 13 -8.72 10.15 -14.95
CA LEU A 13 -10.01 10.25 -15.59
C LEU A 13 -10.23 11.70 -15.99
N ARG A 14 -10.60 11.91 -17.27
CA ARG A 14 -10.93 13.23 -17.81
C ARG A 14 -12.36 13.25 -18.31
N ASP A 15 -12.99 14.40 -18.15
CA ASP A 15 -14.23 14.68 -18.85
C ASP A 15 -13.98 14.75 -20.37
N VAL A 16 -14.77 14.02 -21.13
CA VAL A 16 -14.56 13.87 -22.58
C VAL A 16 -14.81 15.15 -23.35
N VAL A 17 -15.69 16.02 -22.85
CA VAL A 17 -16.08 17.25 -23.53
C VAL A 17 -15.16 18.41 -23.16
N SER A 18 -14.91 18.60 -21.89
CA SER A 18 -14.13 19.75 -21.37
C SER A 18 -12.63 19.46 -21.24
N GLY A 19 -12.22 18.19 -21.28
CA GLY A 19 -10.85 17.77 -21.00
C GLY A 19 -10.42 17.91 -19.53
N LYS A 20 -11.30 18.35 -18.65
CA LYS A 20 -11.00 18.59 -17.25
C LYS A 20 -10.64 17.28 -16.54
N ILE A 21 -9.59 17.30 -15.74
CA ILE A 21 -9.22 16.14 -14.90
C ILE A 21 -10.25 16.03 -13.76
N LEU A 22 -10.85 14.84 -13.65
CA LEU A 22 -11.85 14.52 -12.64
C LEU A 22 -11.25 13.84 -11.42
N SER A 23 -10.40 12.86 -11.64
CA SER A 23 -9.74 12.09 -10.59
C SER A 23 -8.54 11.29 -11.12
N LEU A 24 -7.81 10.66 -10.22
CA LEU A 24 -6.92 9.57 -10.60
C LEU A 24 -7.74 8.38 -11.12
N ALA A 25 -7.22 7.68 -12.11
CA ALA A 25 -7.79 6.41 -12.53
C ALA A 25 -7.64 5.37 -11.40
N PRO A 26 -8.54 4.37 -11.34
CA PRO A 26 -8.33 3.23 -10.45
C PRO A 26 -6.98 2.56 -10.70
N ASN A 27 -6.40 1.97 -9.65
CA ASN A 27 -5.16 1.22 -9.80
C ASN A 27 -5.35 0.06 -10.79
N TYR A 28 -4.47 -0.02 -11.75
CA TYR A 28 -4.42 -1.08 -12.74
C TYR A 28 -3.00 -1.64 -12.88
N ASP A 29 -2.85 -2.73 -13.62
CA ASP A 29 -1.58 -3.42 -13.86
C ASP A 29 -0.84 -3.77 -12.55
N ASN A 30 -1.53 -4.55 -11.72
CA ASN A 30 -0.99 -5.05 -10.45
C ASN A 30 -0.45 -6.49 -10.56
N ASN A 31 -0.16 -6.96 -11.77
CA ASN A 31 0.29 -8.32 -12.05
C ASN A 31 1.65 -8.66 -11.39
N LEU A 32 2.48 -7.68 -11.08
CA LEU A 32 3.73 -7.86 -10.34
C LEU A 32 3.63 -7.52 -8.85
N ALA A 33 2.42 -7.27 -8.37
CA ALA A 33 2.17 -7.19 -6.94
C ALA A 33 2.12 -8.59 -6.31
N LEU A 34 2.28 -8.67 -5.01
CA LEU A 34 2.24 -9.92 -4.26
C LEU A 34 3.31 -10.92 -4.72
N VAL A 35 2.88 -12.12 -5.12
CA VAL A 35 3.75 -13.28 -5.37
C VAL A 35 3.85 -13.68 -6.85
N SER A 36 3.43 -12.82 -7.77
CA SER A 36 3.32 -13.17 -9.19
C SER A 36 4.61 -13.71 -9.83
N ARG A 37 5.78 -13.32 -9.31
CA ARG A 37 7.10 -13.77 -9.80
C ARG A 37 7.87 -14.62 -8.80
N GLY A 38 7.17 -15.26 -7.91
CA GLY A 38 7.75 -16.15 -6.91
C GLY A 38 8.33 -15.42 -5.69
N TYR A 39 8.22 -16.06 -4.58
CA TYR A 39 8.74 -15.69 -3.28
C TYR A 39 9.55 -16.89 -2.76
N PRO A 40 10.66 -16.71 -2.06
CA PRO A 40 11.16 -15.51 -1.36
C PRO A 40 12.34 -14.78 -2.06
N ASN A 41 12.73 -15.17 -3.28
CA ASN A 41 14.05 -14.89 -3.83
C ASN A 41 14.27 -13.46 -4.39
N ARG A 42 13.46 -12.46 -4.00
CA ARG A 42 13.61 -11.08 -4.51
C ARG A 42 13.44 -10.02 -3.42
N ALA A 43 14.06 -10.25 -2.29
CA ALA A 43 14.20 -9.26 -1.22
C ALA A 43 14.83 -7.94 -1.73
N ASP A 44 15.74 -8.05 -2.69
CA ASP A 44 16.49 -6.90 -3.24
C ASP A 44 15.61 -5.82 -3.88
N ARG A 45 14.55 -6.23 -4.59
CA ARG A 45 13.61 -5.27 -5.19
C ARG A 45 12.76 -4.53 -4.18
N ALA A 46 12.47 -5.15 -3.06
CA ALA A 46 11.76 -4.50 -1.97
C ALA A 46 12.63 -3.45 -1.29
N GLY A 47 13.92 -3.70 -1.17
CA GLY A 47 14.90 -2.74 -0.68
C GLY A 47 14.94 -1.49 -1.56
N LEU A 48 15.03 -1.67 -2.89
CA LEU A 48 15.04 -0.55 -3.82
C LEU A 48 13.77 0.31 -3.73
N LEU A 49 12.60 -0.31 -3.69
CA LEU A 49 11.34 0.44 -3.54
C LEU A 49 11.30 1.21 -2.22
N GLN A 50 11.79 0.63 -1.14
CA GLN A 50 11.88 1.30 0.15
C GLN A 50 12.81 2.52 0.10
N VAL A 51 13.94 2.43 -0.59
CA VAL A 51 14.86 3.57 -0.80
C VAL A 51 14.14 4.67 -1.56
N LEU A 52 13.53 4.38 -2.70
CA LEU A 52 12.81 5.35 -3.52
C LEU A 52 11.66 6.04 -2.77
N LEU A 53 10.91 5.29 -1.96
CA LEU A 53 9.85 5.87 -1.12
C LEU A 53 10.43 6.79 -0.04
N THR A 54 11.56 6.43 0.53
CA THR A 54 12.24 7.24 1.55
C THR A 54 12.77 8.54 0.94
N GLU A 55 13.42 8.49 -0.21
CA GLU A 55 13.89 9.65 -0.94
C GLU A 55 12.75 10.59 -1.32
N PHE A 56 11.68 10.05 -1.91
CA PHE A 56 10.48 10.81 -2.24
C PHE A 56 9.89 11.52 -1.02
N GLU A 57 9.80 10.83 0.12
CA GLU A 57 9.28 11.42 1.35
C GLU A 57 10.21 12.51 1.91
N GLN A 58 11.53 12.31 1.84
CA GLN A 58 12.51 13.31 2.27
C GLN A 58 12.43 14.58 1.43
N GLU A 59 12.20 14.44 0.13
CA GLU A 59 12.10 15.58 -0.78
C GLU A 59 10.76 16.31 -0.68
N THR A 60 9.66 15.59 -0.54
CA THR A 60 8.32 16.15 -0.68
C THR A 60 7.56 16.29 0.64
N GLY A 61 7.84 15.47 1.63
CA GLY A 61 7.03 15.36 2.86
C GLY A 61 5.56 14.95 2.62
N ALA A 62 5.23 14.51 1.40
CA ALA A 62 3.85 14.30 0.96
C ALA A 62 3.11 13.24 1.78
N PHE A 63 3.80 12.17 2.20
CA PHE A 63 3.20 11.12 3.01
C PHE A 63 2.95 11.59 4.44
N ALA A 64 3.89 12.32 5.04
CA ALA A 64 3.72 12.91 6.36
C ALA A 64 2.59 13.94 6.36
N ASP A 65 2.53 14.81 5.37
CA ASP A 65 1.45 15.76 5.19
C ASP A 65 0.08 15.08 5.06
N TYR A 66 -0.03 14.08 4.18
CA TYR A 66 -1.26 13.30 4.03
C TYR A 66 -1.69 12.65 5.34
N THR A 67 -0.79 11.98 6.04
CA THR A 67 -1.09 11.23 7.26
C THR A 67 -1.36 12.12 8.47
N SER A 68 -0.94 13.38 8.43
CA SER A 68 -1.31 14.36 9.45
C SER A 68 -2.80 14.70 9.42
N ARG A 69 -3.40 14.65 8.22
CA ARG A 69 -4.80 15.03 7.96
C ARG A 69 -5.73 13.83 7.81
N HIS A 70 -5.20 12.64 7.51
CA HIS A 70 -5.98 11.46 7.19
C HIS A 70 -5.61 10.27 8.08
N ARG A 71 -6.63 9.51 8.44
CA ARG A 71 -6.45 8.25 9.13
C ARG A 71 -6.13 7.14 8.13
N LEU A 72 -5.02 6.45 8.35
CA LEU A 72 -4.68 5.31 7.52
C LEU A 72 -5.52 4.08 7.88
N PRO A 73 -5.99 3.31 6.88
CA PRO A 73 -6.68 2.06 7.13
C PRO A 73 -5.75 1.01 7.74
N VAL A 74 -6.28 0.24 8.69
CA VAL A 74 -5.54 -0.86 9.30
C VAL A 74 -5.86 -2.16 8.57
N ILE A 75 -4.83 -2.83 8.08
CA ILE A 75 -4.97 -4.16 7.49
C ILE A 75 -4.75 -5.19 8.59
N THR A 76 -5.69 -6.12 8.75
CA THR A 76 -5.57 -7.26 9.67
C THR A 76 -5.58 -8.57 8.90
N PRO A 77 -5.05 -9.67 9.48
CA PRO A 77 -5.12 -10.99 8.85
C PRO A 77 -6.55 -11.41 8.51
N GLU A 78 -7.50 -11.14 9.42
CA GLU A 78 -8.91 -11.51 9.26
C GLU A 78 -9.56 -10.75 8.10
N LEU A 79 -9.31 -9.43 8.01
CA LEU A 79 -9.78 -8.61 6.90
C LEU A 79 -9.22 -9.12 5.56
N LEU A 80 -7.94 -9.45 5.53
CA LEU A 80 -7.29 -9.94 4.32
C LEU A 80 -7.83 -11.30 3.90
N GLN A 81 -8.02 -12.23 4.84
CA GLN A 81 -8.64 -13.53 4.59
C GLN A 81 -10.06 -13.38 4.04
N ALA A 82 -10.88 -12.56 4.66
CA ALA A 82 -12.24 -12.27 4.17
C ALA A 82 -12.24 -11.68 2.75
N CYS A 83 -11.28 -10.81 2.43
CA CYS A 83 -11.13 -10.27 1.09
C CYS A 83 -10.75 -11.36 0.08
N ILE A 84 -9.82 -12.25 0.43
CA ILE A 84 -9.40 -13.38 -0.42
C ILE A 84 -10.59 -14.30 -0.69
N GLU A 85 -11.29 -14.72 0.35
CA GLU A 85 -12.45 -15.61 0.25
C GLU A 85 -13.55 -15.01 -0.63
N LYS A 86 -13.81 -13.71 -0.50
CA LYS A 86 -14.81 -13.01 -1.29
C LYS A 86 -14.51 -13.01 -2.80
N THR A 87 -13.26 -13.18 -3.20
CA THR A 87 -12.90 -13.25 -4.63
C THR A 87 -13.36 -14.55 -5.29
N GLY A 88 -13.58 -15.61 -4.52
CA GLY A 88 -13.86 -16.95 -5.02
C GLY A 88 -12.70 -17.61 -5.78
N VAL A 89 -11.53 -16.98 -5.81
CA VAL A 89 -10.36 -17.52 -6.51
C VAL A 89 -9.63 -18.51 -5.61
N PRO A 90 -9.37 -19.75 -6.08
CA PRO A 90 -8.66 -20.74 -5.28
C PRO A 90 -7.17 -20.37 -5.14
N VAL A 91 -6.78 -19.95 -3.94
CA VAL A 91 -5.40 -19.63 -3.59
C VAL A 91 -5.03 -20.27 -2.25
N GLN A 92 -3.74 -20.38 -1.98
CA GLN A 92 -3.26 -20.76 -0.65
C GLN A 92 -3.45 -19.59 0.33
N THR A 93 -4.64 -19.45 0.87
CA THR A 93 -5.06 -18.28 1.69
C THR A 93 -4.07 -17.96 2.80
N LYS A 94 -3.63 -19.00 3.54
CA LYS A 94 -2.66 -18.81 4.62
C LYS A 94 -1.34 -18.23 4.11
N PHE A 95 -0.80 -18.76 3.03
CA PHE A 95 0.45 -18.27 2.45
C PHE A 95 0.33 -16.82 1.99
N VAL A 96 -0.74 -16.48 1.26
CA VAL A 96 -0.96 -15.10 0.79
C VAL A 96 -1.14 -14.14 1.97
N THR A 97 -1.90 -14.55 2.97
CA THR A 97 -2.12 -13.74 4.18
C THR A 97 -0.80 -13.48 4.92
N ASP A 98 -0.04 -14.53 5.20
CA ASP A 98 1.24 -14.42 5.91
C ASP A 98 2.24 -13.53 5.14
N PHE A 99 2.32 -13.71 3.83
CA PHE A 99 3.19 -12.92 2.96
C PHE A 99 2.80 -11.42 2.95
N VAL A 100 1.54 -11.12 2.73
CA VAL A 100 1.06 -9.73 2.70
C VAL A 100 1.24 -9.07 4.06
N MET A 101 0.92 -9.76 5.14
CA MET A 101 1.09 -9.22 6.50
C MET A 101 2.55 -9.01 6.86
N TYR A 102 3.45 -9.90 6.46
CA TYR A 102 4.88 -9.72 6.64
C TYR A 102 5.36 -8.43 5.96
N ARG A 103 5.01 -8.23 4.69
CA ARG A 103 5.40 -7.03 3.92
C ARG A 103 4.74 -5.76 4.46
N TYR A 104 3.48 -5.84 4.83
CA TYR A 104 2.75 -4.72 5.42
C TYR A 104 3.42 -4.21 6.69
N ARG A 105 3.83 -5.11 7.58
CA ARG A 105 4.51 -4.75 8.84
C ARG A 105 5.86 -4.05 8.64
N GLN A 106 6.52 -4.28 7.51
CA GLN A 106 7.77 -3.62 7.14
C GLN A 106 7.56 -2.30 6.40
N SER A 107 6.34 -1.95 6.05
CA SER A 107 6.04 -0.76 5.26
C SER A 107 6.06 0.53 6.10
N PRO A 108 6.40 1.68 5.50
CA PRO A 108 6.26 2.99 6.13
C PRO A 108 4.83 3.28 6.59
N VAL A 109 3.84 2.75 5.86
CA VAL A 109 2.41 2.86 6.21
C VAL A 109 2.14 2.24 7.59
N TYR A 110 2.65 1.04 7.84
CA TYR A 110 2.47 0.39 9.13
C TYR A 110 3.15 1.16 10.27
N ALA A 111 4.38 1.62 10.05
CA ALA A 111 5.09 2.44 11.02
C ALA A 111 4.30 3.71 11.40
N GLN A 112 3.70 4.37 10.42
CA GLN A 112 2.89 5.56 10.65
C GLN A 112 1.57 5.25 11.38
N ILE A 113 0.93 4.12 11.08
CA ILE A 113 -0.25 3.65 11.83
C ILE A 113 0.08 3.43 13.31
N GLN A 114 1.24 2.83 13.62
CA GLN A 114 1.67 2.65 15.01
C GLN A 114 1.88 3.99 15.71
N LYS A 115 2.50 4.96 15.05
CA LYS A 115 2.63 6.32 15.60
C LYS A 115 1.27 6.98 15.87
N GLN A 116 0.31 6.86 14.96
CA GLN A 116 -1.04 7.39 15.16
C GLN A 116 -1.76 6.73 16.35
N LYS A 117 -1.60 5.41 16.54
CA LYS A 117 -2.17 4.67 17.67
C LYS A 117 -1.58 5.10 19.01
N ASN A 118 -0.26 5.27 19.07
CA ASN A 118 0.42 5.66 20.31
C ASN A 118 0.02 7.06 20.76
N ARG A 119 -0.02 8.03 19.84
CA ARG A 119 -0.48 9.40 20.12
C ARG A 119 -1.88 9.43 20.73
N ARG A 120 -2.79 8.57 20.28
CA ARG A 120 -4.14 8.48 20.84
C ARG A 120 -4.14 7.97 22.27
N LYS A 121 -3.40 6.88 22.55
CA LYS A 121 -3.29 6.36 23.91
C LYS A 121 -2.76 7.39 24.88
N GLU A 122 -1.82 8.23 24.45
CA GLU A 122 -1.29 9.33 25.25
C GLU A 122 -2.31 10.44 25.49
N MET A 123 -3.20 10.70 24.52
CA MET A 123 -4.28 11.68 24.68
C MET A 123 -5.40 11.16 25.56
N ASP A 124 -5.75 9.87 25.46
CA ASP A 124 -6.83 9.24 26.24
C ASP A 124 -6.39 8.99 27.71
N ALA A 125 -5.09 9.03 28.01
CA ALA A 125 -4.52 8.83 29.34
C ALA A 125 -4.35 10.15 30.13
N ARG A 126 -4.70 11.28 29.55
CA ARG A 126 -4.67 12.62 30.19
C ARG A 126 -6.05 13.07 30.60
#